data_126180b553fad5bb2ee34ef41a3d7a68
#
_entry.id   126180b553fad5bb2ee34ef41a3d7a68
#
_cell.length_a   1.000
_cell.length_b   1.000
_cell.length_c   1.000
_cell.angle_alpha   90.00
_cell.angle_beta   90.00
_cell.angle_gamma   90.00
#
_symmetry.space_group_name_H-M   'P 1'
#
loop_
_entity.id
_entity.type
_entity.pdbx_description
1 polymer ?
#
loop_
_entity_poly.entity_id
_entity_poly.type
_entity_poly.pdbx_seq_one_letter_code
_entity_poly.pdbx_strand_id
1 'polypeptide(L)'
;MASVNKVILIGNLGKDPEVRYMPSGKAVANVSIATTDSWKDRTTGEKQERTEWHNLAFYSPLAEIVGQYLRKGSSVFVEGRLQTRKWQDKTTNQDRYMTEIVVNEMKMLGGKSDRSGGSAAFGPESAE
;
A
#
# COMPACT_ATOMS: atom_id res chain seq x y z
N MET A 1 -14.10 -12.59 -23.36
CA MET A 1 -13.04 -11.60 -23.45
C MET A 1 -12.00 -11.83 -22.37
N ALA A 2 -10.75 -11.86 -22.76
CA ALA A 2 -9.67 -12.07 -21.80
C ALA A 2 -9.18 -10.72 -21.27
N SER A 3 -8.87 -10.69 -19.99
CA SER A 3 -8.35 -9.46 -19.38
C SER A 3 -7.55 -9.80 -18.15
N VAL A 4 -6.73 -8.86 -17.73
CA VAL A 4 -6.00 -8.99 -16.48
C VAL A 4 -5.95 -7.61 -15.83
N ASN A 5 -6.08 -7.60 -14.53
CA ASN A 5 -6.00 -6.36 -13.75
C ASN A 5 -5.29 -6.74 -12.47
N LYS A 6 -3.99 -6.49 -12.42
CA LYS A 6 -3.19 -6.93 -11.29
C LYS A 6 -2.12 -5.92 -10.99
N VAL A 7 -1.94 -5.63 -9.71
CA VAL A 7 -0.93 -4.70 -9.22
C VAL A 7 -0.13 -5.40 -8.15
N ILE A 8 1.18 -5.26 -8.22
CA ILE A 8 2.08 -5.80 -7.21
C ILE A 8 2.99 -4.67 -6.77
N LEU A 9 3.04 -4.41 -5.48
CA LEU A 9 3.84 -3.32 -4.95
C LEU A 9 4.56 -3.75 -3.67
N ILE A 10 5.73 -3.19 -3.47
CA ILE A 10 6.42 -3.24 -2.20
C ILE A 10 6.73 -1.80 -1.85
N GLY A 11 6.29 -1.35 -0.70
CA GLY A 11 6.51 0.03 -0.31
C GLY A 11 6.39 0.22 1.18
N ASN A 12 6.49 1.48 1.58
CA ASN A 12 6.44 1.82 2.99
C ASN A 12 5.26 2.73 3.27
N LEU A 13 4.60 2.52 4.39
CA LEU A 13 3.47 3.34 4.78
C LEU A 13 3.93 4.76 5.11
N GLY A 14 3.18 5.74 4.61
CA GLY A 14 3.47 7.14 4.90
C GLY A 14 2.84 7.63 6.17
N LYS A 15 1.85 6.91 6.68
CA LYS A 15 1.19 7.24 7.93
C LYS A 15 0.49 6.01 8.44
N ASP A 16 -0.05 6.08 9.64
CA ASP A 16 -0.76 4.95 10.22
C ASP A 16 -2.01 4.66 9.41
N PRO A 17 -2.42 3.38 9.33
CA PRO A 17 -3.62 3.04 8.60
C PRO A 17 -4.87 3.66 9.21
N GLU A 18 -5.84 3.99 8.36
CA GLU A 18 -7.13 4.46 8.83
C GLU A 18 -8.10 3.32 8.69
N VAL A 19 -8.68 2.88 9.78
CA VAL A 19 -9.60 1.76 9.79
C VAL A 19 -10.99 2.26 10.15
N ARG A 20 -11.97 1.87 9.36
CA ARG A 20 -13.36 2.22 9.62
C ARG A 20 -14.18 0.96 9.59
N TYR A 21 -15.29 0.98 10.32
CA TYR A 21 -16.20 -0.15 10.33
C TYR A 21 -17.49 0.23 9.63
N MET A 22 -17.97 -0.66 8.78
CA MET A 22 -19.20 -0.44 8.08
C MET A 22 -20.37 -0.89 8.91
N PRO A 23 -21.59 -0.46 8.61
CA PRO A 23 -22.76 -0.90 9.36
C PRO A 23 -22.89 -2.42 9.43
N SER A 24 -22.35 -3.13 8.44
CA SER A 24 -22.37 -4.58 8.45
C SER A 24 -21.41 -5.17 9.47
N GLY A 25 -20.57 -4.36 10.09
CA GLY A 25 -19.56 -4.83 11.02
C GLY A 25 -18.23 -5.14 10.39
N LYS A 26 -18.15 -5.08 9.09
CA LYS A 26 -16.88 -5.36 8.39
C LYS A 26 -16.00 -4.13 8.38
N ALA A 27 -14.71 -4.36 8.42
CA ALA A 27 -13.75 -3.28 8.47
C ALA A 27 -13.21 -2.96 7.09
N VAL A 28 -12.87 -1.68 6.89
CA VAL A 28 -12.18 -1.22 5.69
C VAL A 28 -11.00 -0.40 6.17
N ALA A 29 -9.81 -0.71 5.68
CA ALA A 29 -8.62 0.05 6.03
C ALA A 29 -8.09 0.76 4.79
N ASN A 30 -7.74 2.02 4.95
CA ASN A 30 -7.15 2.81 3.88
C ASN A 30 -5.70 3.09 4.25
N VAL A 31 -4.81 2.85 3.31
CA VAL A 31 -3.38 2.96 3.54
C VAL A 31 -2.74 3.62 2.34
N SER A 32 -1.76 4.48 2.59
CA SER A 32 -0.96 5.04 1.52
C SER A 32 0.45 4.51 1.64
N ILE A 33 0.99 3.96 0.57
CA ILE A 33 2.36 3.50 0.59
C ILE A 33 3.16 4.22 -0.49
N ALA A 34 4.44 4.36 -0.24
CA ALA A 34 5.35 5.02 -1.16
C ALA A 34 6.28 4.00 -1.80
N THR A 35 6.43 4.12 -3.11
CA THR A 35 7.47 3.39 -3.82
C THR A 35 8.44 4.43 -4.35
N THR A 36 9.72 4.16 -4.24
CA THR A 36 10.73 5.12 -4.61
C THR A 36 11.70 4.51 -5.62
N ASP A 37 11.89 5.23 -6.73
CA ASP A 37 12.90 4.86 -7.71
C ASP A 37 14.04 5.83 -7.56
N SER A 38 15.25 5.34 -7.71
CA SER A 38 16.39 6.22 -7.73
C SER A 38 17.28 5.85 -8.91
N TRP A 39 17.91 6.85 -9.48
CA TRP A 39 18.80 6.62 -10.61
C TRP A 39 19.82 7.74 -10.63
N LYS A 40 20.85 7.55 -11.43
CA LYS A 40 21.89 8.53 -11.54
C LYS A 40 21.74 9.27 -12.87
N ASP A 41 21.74 10.59 -12.80
CA ASP A 41 21.62 11.41 -14.00
C ASP A 41 22.93 11.29 -14.77
N ARG A 42 22.84 10.88 -16.01
CA ARG A 42 24.04 10.67 -16.81
C ARG A 42 24.76 11.96 -17.14
N THR A 43 24.04 13.05 -17.20
CA THR A 43 24.64 14.33 -17.57
C THR A 43 25.36 14.97 -16.40
N THR A 44 24.71 15.00 -15.23
CA THR A 44 25.28 15.69 -14.08
C THR A 44 25.96 14.77 -13.09
N GLY A 45 25.66 13.46 -13.16
CA GLY A 45 26.19 12.52 -12.19
C GLY A 45 25.46 12.54 -10.87
N GLU A 46 24.42 13.34 -10.75
CA GLU A 46 23.70 13.45 -9.49
C GLU A 46 22.68 12.36 -9.34
N LYS A 47 22.45 11.97 -8.10
CA LYS A 47 21.44 10.97 -7.80
C LYS A 47 20.07 11.62 -7.84
N GLN A 48 19.14 11.01 -8.55
CA GLN A 48 17.77 11.48 -8.65
C GLN A 48 16.86 10.48 -7.99
N GLU A 49 15.76 10.95 -7.41
CA GLU A 49 14.77 10.09 -6.79
C GLU A 49 13.38 10.52 -7.18
N ARG A 50 12.50 9.54 -7.28
CA ARG A 50 11.11 9.83 -7.56
C ARG A 50 10.28 8.93 -6.68
N THR A 51 9.35 9.51 -5.96
CA THR A 51 8.45 8.77 -5.08
C THR A 51 7.05 8.82 -5.62
N GLU A 52 6.42 7.66 -5.68
CA GLU A 52 5.05 7.55 -6.12
C GLU A 52 4.22 7.09 -4.94
N TRP A 53 3.08 7.73 -4.71
CA TRP A 53 2.19 7.35 -3.62
C TRP A 53 1.02 6.56 -4.17
N HIS A 54 0.71 5.46 -3.50
CA HIS A 54 -0.36 4.57 -3.93
C HIS A 54 -1.39 4.45 -2.83
N ASN A 55 -2.66 4.53 -3.20
CA ASN A 55 -3.74 4.40 -2.24
C ASN A 55 -4.23 2.97 -2.25
N LEU A 56 -4.23 2.35 -1.09
CA LEU A 56 -4.63 0.96 -0.94
C LEU A 56 -5.90 0.87 -0.13
N ALA A 57 -6.76 -0.05 -0.51
CA ALA A 57 -7.95 -0.35 0.25
C ALA A 57 -7.91 -1.82 0.67
N PHE A 58 -8.09 -2.06 1.97
CA PHE A 58 -8.13 -3.41 2.50
C PHE A 58 -9.51 -3.65 3.06
N TYR A 59 -10.05 -4.83 2.81
CA TYR A 59 -11.34 -5.22 3.36
C TYR A 59 -11.15 -6.39 4.32
N SER A 60 -12.11 -6.61 5.21
CA SER A 60 -12.02 -7.71 6.15
C SER A 60 -11.78 -9.01 5.42
N PRO A 61 -10.99 -9.92 5.97
CA PRO A 61 -10.31 -9.83 7.26
C PRO A 61 -8.98 -9.09 7.22
N LEU A 62 -8.45 -8.76 6.04
CA LEU A 62 -7.15 -8.09 5.95
C LEU A 62 -7.16 -6.73 6.63
N ALA A 63 -8.28 -6.02 6.56
CA ALA A 63 -8.35 -4.68 7.13
C ALA A 63 -8.03 -4.70 8.62
N GLU A 64 -8.49 -5.73 9.31
CA GLU A 64 -8.25 -5.83 10.74
C GLU A 64 -6.80 -6.12 11.05
N ILE A 65 -6.17 -6.96 10.23
CA ILE A 65 -4.77 -7.27 10.39
C ILE A 65 -3.93 -6.02 10.15
N VAL A 66 -4.28 -5.27 9.12
CA VAL A 66 -3.57 -4.04 8.79
C VAL A 66 -3.65 -3.05 9.96
N GLY A 67 -4.84 -2.86 10.49
CA GLY A 67 -5.01 -1.91 11.58
C GLY A 67 -4.28 -2.32 12.85
N GLN A 68 -4.10 -3.62 13.03
CA GLN A 68 -3.48 -4.13 14.23
C GLN A 68 -1.96 -4.09 14.16
N TYR A 69 -1.40 -4.38 13.01
CA TYR A 69 0.05 -4.58 12.89
C TYR A 69 0.82 -3.54 12.13
N LEU A 70 0.18 -2.81 11.22
CA LEU A 70 0.93 -1.85 10.40
C LEU A 70 0.92 -0.47 11.03
N ARG A 71 2.02 0.24 10.86
CA ARG A 71 2.16 1.60 11.35
C ARG A 71 2.96 2.39 10.33
N LYS A 72 2.99 3.70 10.51
CA LYS A 72 3.80 4.55 9.66
C LYS A 72 5.20 4.00 9.58
N GLY A 73 5.73 3.89 8.38
CA GLY A 73 7.07 3.38 8.15
C GLY A 73 7.17 1.89 7.91
N SER A 74 6.09 1.14 8.16
CA SER A 74 6.12 -0.29 7.92
C SER A 74 6.34 -0.60 6.45
N SER A 75 7.05 -1.68 6.16
CA SER A 75 7.27 -2.16 4.80
C SER A 75 6.31 -3.30 4.52
N VAL A 76 5.66 -3.26 3.38
CA VAL A 76 4.70 -4.28 3.03
C VAL A 76 4.79 -4.65 1.56
N PHE A 77 4.44 -5.91 1.30
CA PHE A 77 4.23 -6.40 -0.06
C PHE A 77 2.72 -6.52 -0.20
N VAL A 78 2.17 -6.00 -1.29
CA VAL A 78 0.75 -6.11 -1.55
C VAL A 78 0.50 -6.55 -2.98
N GLU A 79 -0.57 -7.28 -3.16
CA GLU A 79 -1.00 -7.70 -4.48
C GLU A 79 -2.49 -7.46 -4.55
N GLY A 80 -2.95 -6.84 -5.61
CA GLY A 80 -4.35 -6.52 -5.74
C GLY A 80 -4.70 -6.12 -7.16
N ARG A 81 -5.73 -5.29 -7.27
CA ARG A 81 -6.20 -4.83 -8.58
C ARG A 81 -6.56 -3.37 -8.49
N LEU A 82 -6.55 -2.71 -9.62
CA LEU A 82 -6.95 -1.31 -9.69
C LEU A 82 -8.46 -1.23 -9.73
N GLN A 83 -9.00 -0.28 -9.01
CA GLN A 83 -10.43 -0.03 -9.01
C GLN A 83 -10.65 1.47 -8.87
N THR A 84 -11.55 2.00 -9.69
CA THR A 84 -11.88 3.41 -9.62
C THR A 84 -13.24 3.56 -8.96
N ARG A 85 -13.30 4.41 -7.93
CA ARG A 85 -14.54 4.71 -7.26
C ARG A 85 -15.03 6.06 -7.72
N LYS A 86 -16.33 6.20 -7.77
CA LYS A 86 -16.95 7.45 -8.14
C LYS A 86 -17.84 7.89 -6.98
N TRP A 87 -17.77 9.15 -6.63
CA TRP A 87 -18.69 9.70 -5.64
C TRP A 87 -19.01 11.14 -6.01
N GLN A 88 -20.05 11.65 -5.44
CA GLN A 88 -20.46 13.02 -5.71
C GLN A 88 -19.98 13.91 -4.57
N ASP A 89 -19.32 14.99 -4.94
CA ASP A 89 -18.84 15.96 -3.98
C ASP A 89 -20.06 16.77 -3.52
N LYS A 90 -20.35 16.71 -2.22
CA LYS A 90 -21.53 17.38 -1.70
C LYS A 90 -21.43 18.89 -1.78
N THR A 91 -20.24 19.43 -1.79
CA THR A 91 -20.05 20.87 -1.83
C THR A 91 -20.28 21.42 -3.22
N THR A 92 -19.76 20.74 -4.25
CA THR A 92 -19.83 21.26 -5.60
C THR A 92 -20.82 20.52 -6.49
N ASN A 93 -21.35 19.37 -6.02
CA ASN A 93 -22.24 18.52 -6.78
C ASN A 93 -21.56 17.91 -8.00
N GLN A 94 -20.24 17.93 -8.03
CA GLN A 94 -19.50 17.36 -9.13
C GLN A 94 -19.14 15.92 -8.83
N ASP A 95 -19.09 15.11 -9.88
CA ASP A 95 -18.64 13.73 -9.74
C ASP A 95 -17.15 13.72 -9.56
N ARG A 96 -16.68 12.94 -8.60
CA ARG A 96 -15.26 12.77 -8.34
C ARG A 96 -14.89 11.32 -8.51
N TYR A 97 -13.67 11.08 -8.93
CA TYR A 97 -13.17 9.74 -9.15
C TYR A 97 -11.88 9.54 -8.39
N MET A 98 -11.67 8.35 -7.90
CA MET A 98 -10.42 8.02 -7.23
C MET A 98 -10.05 6.61 -7.59
N THR A 99 -8.81 6.44 -8.06
CA THR A 99 -8.31 5.12 -8.38
C THR A 99 -7.51 4.60 -7.20
N GLU A 100 -7.84 3.42 -6.76
CA GLU A 100 -7.16 2.83 -5.64
C GLU A 100 -6.87 1.37 -5.96
N ILE A 101 -6.02 0.75 -5.15
CA ILE A 101 -5.69 -0.64 -5.32
C ILE A 101 -6.41 -1.41 -4.23
N VAL A 102 -7.28 -2.33 -4.65
CA VAL A 102 -7.98 -3.20 -3.70
C VAL A 102 -7.08 -4.40 -3.48
N VAL A 103 -6.60 -4.55 -2.26
CA VAL A 103 -5.59 -5.54 -1.94
C VAL A 103 -6.25 -6.87 -1.58
N ASN A 104 -5.80 -7.95 -2.23
CA ASN A 104 -6.28 -9.27 -1.85
C ASN A 104 -5.20 -10.09 -1.18
N GLU A 105 -3.94 -9.67 -1.24
CA GLU A 105 -2.89 -10.39 -0.55
C GLU A 105 -1.88 -9.40 0.00
N MET A 106 -1.43 -9.60 1.23
CA MET A 106 -0.51 -8.68 1.87
C MET A 106 0.48 -9.49 2.70
N LYS A 107 1.74 -9.07 2.68
CA LYS A 107 2.77 -9.67 3.52
C LYS A 107 3.55 -8.55 4.18
N MET A 108 3.75 -8.67 5.48
CA MET A 108 4.55 -7.71 6.21
C MET A 108 6.00 -8.08 6.04
N LEU A 109 6.80 -7.10 5.64
CA LEU A 109 8.20 -7.32 5.38
C LEU A 109 9.03 -6.75 6.51
N GLY A 110 10.07 -7.42 6.83
CA GLY A 110 11.08 -7.02 7.74
C GLY A 110 10.73 -5.99 8.70
N GLY A 111 10.43 -6.24 9.76
CA GLY A 111 10.10 -5.31 10.73
C GLY A 111 11.27 -4.56 11.08
N LYS A 112 11.14 -3.35 11.22
CA LYS A 112 12.10 -2.66 11.63
C LYS A 112 12.55 -3.10 12.80
N SER A 113 11.85 -3.65 13.40
CA SER A 113 12.25 -4.16 14.55
C SER A 113 13.16 -5.17 14.32
N ASP A 114 13.21 -5.63 13.40
CA ASP A 114 14.00 -6.56 13.27
C ASP A 114 15.12 -6.16 12.76
N ARG A 115 15.34 -5.35 12.82
CA ARG A 115 16.32 -4.95 12.54
C ARG A 115 17.16 -5.33 13.11
N SER A 116 17.17 -5.67 13.53
CA SER A 116 17.86 -6.12 14.01
C SER A 116 18.17 -7.12 13.37
N GLY A 117 18.13 -7.48 13.10
CA GLY A 117 18.35 -8.35 12.54
C GLY A 117 17.82 -8.81 11.62
N GLY A 118 17.79 -8.88 11.55
CA GLY A 118 17.36 -9.20 10.74
C GLY A 118 17.01 -9.77 10.17
N SER A 119 17.10 -9.77 9.99
CA SER A 119 16.72 -10.19 9.25
C SER A 119 16.37 -10.77 8.74
N ALA A 120 16.39 -11.10 8.73
CA ALA A 120 16.05 -11.60 8.09
C ALA A 120 15.65 -12.02 7.53
N ALA A 121 15.66 -12.07 7.51
CA ALA A 121 15.29 -12.35 6.83
C ALA A 121 15.07 -12.55 6.08
N PHE A 122 15.26 -12.45 5.79
CA PHE A 122 15.05 -12.54 4.89
C PHE A 122 15.13 -13.17 4.47
N GLY A 123 15.03 -13.32 4.61
CA GLY A 123 14.92 -13.77 3.99
C GLY A 123 14.53 -14.28 3.80
N PRO A 124 14.66 -14.76 3.98
CA PRO A 124 14.12 -15.27 3.57
C PRO A 124 13.49 -15.61 3.61
N GLU A 125 13.49 -15.55 3.94
CA GLU A 125 13.02 -15.67 3.81
C GLU A 125 12.46 -15.60 3.49
N SER A 126 12.71 -15.39 3.52
CA SER A 126 12.34 -15.17 2.97
C SER A 126 12.05 -15.09 2.46
N ALA A 127 12.19 -15.19 2.50
CA ALA A 127 12.09 -15.07 1.82
C ALA A 127 11.84 -15.15 1.40
N GLU A 128 11.95 -15.34 1.40
CA GLU A 128 11.86 -15.35 0.89
C GLU A 128 11.86 -15.40 0.69
#